data_cc689fedefb066dd7d1650e0a687fb1a
#
_entry.id   cc689fedefb066dd7d1650e0a687fb1a
#
_cell.length_a   1.000
_cell.length_b   1.000
_cell.length_c   1.000
_cell.angle_alpha   90.00
_cell.angle_beta   90.00
_cell.angle_gamma   90.00
#
_symmetry.space_group_name_H-M   'P 1'
#
loop_
_entity.id
_entity.type
_entity.pdbx_description
1 polymer ?
#
loop_
_entity_poly.entity_id
_entity_poly.type
_entity_poly.pdbx_seq_one_letter_code
_entity_poly.pdbx_strand_id
1 'polypeptide(L)'
;MVRFGVMFVSILRAAKCSAFAALFFAFFAASTFGWSHDSTPQDRDAEAARFVAQKLQTWQDRMNLKDWNIRVQLVRADQLEPKTLGNIHWDTDSKTAAISVLSTQDYTLPWKAMLDDMEFTVVHELVHLELASLPRSDASRRVEEHAVNEIANALLKLARHS
;
A
#
# COMPACT_ATOMS: atom_id res chain seq x y z
N MET A 1 -4.57 38.50 -39.57
CA MET A 1 -5.85 38.97 -40.09
C MET A 1 -6.81 39.12 -38.94
N VAL A 2 -7.20 40.35 -38.68
CA VAL A 2 -7.91 40.91 -37.53
C VAL A 2 -9.41 40.76 -37.72
N ARG A 3 -10.18 40.61 -36.63
CA ARG A 3 -11.51 41.25 -36.38
C ARG A 3 -12.10 40.60 -35.11
N PHE A 4 -12.20 41.25 -33.96
CA PHE A 4 -13.02 42.38 -33.47
C PHE A 4 -14.54 42.20 -33.68
N GLY A 5 -15.28 42.34 -32.58
CA GLY A 5 -16.72 42.63 -32.54
C GLY A 5 -17.31 42.11 -31.22
N VAL A 6 -17.39 42.91 -30.23
CA VAL A 6 -18.26 44.00 -29.71
C VAL A 6 -19.42 43.41 -28.87
N MET A 7 -19.34 43.56 -27.63
CA MET A 7 -20.08 44.15 -26.52
C MET A 7 -21.55 44.56 -26.83
N PHE A 8 -22.51 44.03 -26.03
CA PHE A 8 -23.77 44.77 -25.78
C PHE A 8 -24.16 44.65 -24.30
N VAL A 9 -24.16 45.82 -23.68
CA VAL A 9 -24.71 46.13 -22.37
C VAL A 9 -26.16 46.52 -22.57
N SER A 10 -27.05 46.07 -21.75
CA SER A 10 -28.35 46.73 -21.56
C SER A 10 -28.82 46.66 -20.13
N ILE A 11 -29.13 47.82 -19.66
CA ILE A 11 -29.41 48.31 -18.32
C ILE A 11 -30.90 48.30 -18.03
N LEU A 12 -31.27 48.10 -16.78
CA LEU A 12 -32.38 48.57 -15.95
C LEU A 12 -33.83 48.17 -16.30
N ARG A 13 -34.51 47.64 -15.30
CA ARG A 13 -35.53 48.39 -14.54
C ARG A 13 -36.00 47.70 -13.28
N ALA A 14 -36.01 48.46 -12.23
CA ALA A 14 -36.54 48.14 -10.91
C ALA A 14 -38.07 48.15 -10.89
N ALA A 15 -38.68 47.26 -10.13
CA ALA A 15 -40.01 47.46 -9.56
C ALA A 15 -40.04 46.89 -8.14
N LYS A 16 -40.30 47.77 -7.20
CA LYS A 16 -40.61 47.49 -5.79
C LYS A 16 -42.02 46.92 -5.67
N CYS A 17 -42.23 45.87 -4.87
CA CYS A 17 -43.46 45.73 -4.09
C CYS A 17 -43.25 44.82 -2.89
N SER A 18 -43.61 45.33 -1.80
CA SER A 18 -43.74 44.99 -0.40
C SER A 18 -44.15 43.55 -0.01
N ALA A 19 -43.51 43.10 1.06
CA ALA A 19 -44.02 42.47 2.28
C ALA A 19 -45.00 41.29 2.14
N PHE A 20 -44.54 40.11 2.54
CA PHE A 20 -45.26 39.29 3.54
C PHE A 20 -44.24 38.37 4.24
N ALA A 21 -44.13 38.56 5.53
CA ALA A 21 -43.37 37.74 6.42
C ALA A 21 -44.09 36.38 6.60
N ALA A 22 -43.43 35.30 6.30
CA ALA A 22 -43.80 33.98 6.76
C ALA A 22 -42.51 33.28 7.25
N LEU A 23 -42.35 33.24 8.54
CA LEU A 23 -41.35 32.41 9.24
C LEU A 23 -41.66 30.93 8.94
N PHE A 24 -40.90 30.30 8.05
CA PHE A 24 -40.79 28.88 7.98
C PHE A 24 -39.45 28.48 8.61
N PHE A 25 -39.48 28.18 9.90
CA PHE A 25 -38.41 27.46 10.57
C PHE A 25 -38.42 26.01 10.00
N ALA A 26 -37.75 25.79 8.90
CA ALA A 26 -37.42 24.43 8.46
C ALA A 26 -36.30 23.92 9.38
N PHE A 27 -36.66 23.08 10.33
CA PHE A 27 -35.75 22.24 11.10
C PHE A 27 -35.02 21.32 10.09
N PHE A 28 -33.86 21.76 9.63
CA PHE A 28 -32.93 20.89 8.91
C PHE A 28 -32.29 19.97 9.98
N ALA A 29 -32.96 18.86 10.27
CA ALA A 29 -32.33 17.75 10.94
C ALA A 29 -31.21 17.27 9.99
N ALA A 30 -30.00 17.76 10.23
CA ALA A 30 -28.80 17.19 9.62
C ALA A 30 -28.65 15.78 10.19
N SER A 31 -29.27 14.83 9.50
CA SER A 31 -28.97 13.41 9.68
C SER A 31 -27.51 13.26 9.28
N THR A 32 -26.60 13.35 10.24
CA THR A 32 -25.23 12.85 10.09
C THR A 32 -25.34 11.34 9.94
N PHE A 33 -25.63 10.88 8.71
CA PHE A 33 -25.34 9.52 8.36
C PHE A 33 -23.82 9.37 8.47
N GLY A 34 -23.39 8.94 9.67
CA GLY A 34 -22.07 8.41 9.85
C GLY A 34 -21.96 7.18 8.93
N TRP A 35 -21.41 7.39 7.76
CA TRP A 35 -20.96 6.30 6.92
C TRP A 35 -19.77 5.68 7.64
N SER A 36 -20.05 4.69 8.47
CA SER A 36 -19.03 3.72 8.86
C SER A 36 -18.64 3.03 7.54
N HIS A 37 -17.54 3.44 6.97
CA HIS A 37 -16.95 2.79 5.83
C HIS A 37 -16.36 1.47 6.35
N ASP A 38 -17.21 0.46 6.49
CA ASP A 38 -16.75 -0.91 6.65
C ASP A 38 -16.02 -1.26 5.35
N SER A 39 -14.69 -1.20 5.42
CA SER A 39 -13.82 -1.50 4.28
C SER A 39 -14.11 -2.90 3.80
N THR A 40 -14.47 -3.04 2.52
CA THR A 40 -14.67 -4.37 1.93
C THR A 40 -13.34 -5.16 1.97
N PRO A 41 -13.37 -6.50 1.90
CA PRO A 41 -12.14 -7.28 1.78
C PRO A 41 -11.24 -6.83 0.63
N GLN A 42 -11.83 -6.40 -0.49
CA GLN A 42 -11.11 -5.86 -1.64
C GLN A 42 -10.44 -4.51 -1.36
N ASP A 43 -11.10 -3.64 -0.59
CA ASP A 43 -10.51 -2.35 -0.19
C ASP A 43 -9.31 -2.57 0.73
N ARG A 44 -9.40 -3.55 1.63
CA ARG A 44 -8.30 -3.93 2.53
C ARG A 44 -7.12 -4.51 1.77
N ASP A 45 -7.34 -5.40 0.79
CA ASP A 45 -6.27 -5.91 -0.06
C ASP A 45 -5.63 -4.80 -0.89
N ALA A 46 -6.41 -3.87 -1.44
CA ALA A 46 -5.88 -2.73 -2.18
C ALA A 46 -5.05 -1.78 -1.30
N GLU A 47 -5.45 -1.57 -0.05
CA GLU A 47 -4.70 -0.77 0.92
C GLU A 47 -3.39 -1.47 1.32
N ALA A 48 -3.45 -2.76 1.64
CA ALA A 48 -2.28 -3.56 1.96
C ALA A 48 -1.30 -3.66 0.77
N ALA A 49 -1.80 -3.83 -0.46
CA ALA A 49 -0.96 -3.85 -1.66
C ALA A 49 -0.20 -2.53 -1.85
N ARG A 50 -0.85 -1.38 -1.62
CA ARG A 50 -0.16 -0.07 -1.64
C ARG A 50 0.89 0.03 -0.54
N PHE A 51 0.59 -0.45 0.66
CA PHE A 51 1.50 -0.45 1.78
C PHE A 51 2.75 -1.30 1.48
N VAL A 52 2.62 -2.55 1.03
CA VAL A 52 3.77 -3.42 0.73
C VAL A 52 4.59 -2.88 -0.44
N ALA A 53 3.95 -2.27 -1.46
CA ALA A 53 4.66 -1.63 -2.56
C ALA A 53 5.51 -0.43 -2.08
N GLN A 54 4.96 0.40 -1.19
CA GLN A 54 5.70 1.50 -0.58
C GLN A 54 6.87 1.00 0.29
N LYS A 55 6.66 -0.08 1.06
CA LYS A 55 7.70 -0.69 1.88
C LYS A 55 8.80 -1.32 1.02
N LEU A 56 8.43 -2.01 -0.06
CA LEU A 56 9.40 -2.51 -1.03
C LEU A 56 10.30 -1.39 -1.54
N GLN A 57 9.73 -0.28 -2.01
CA GLN A 57 10.51 0.85 -2.52
C GLN A 57 11.48 1.40 -1.45
N THR A 58 10.99 1.60 -0.22
CA THR A 58 11.79 2.10 0.90
C THR A 58 12.96 1.18 1.23
N TRP A 59 12.70 -0.13 1.31
CA TRP A 59 13.72 -1.11 1.68
C TRP A 59 14.68 -1.42 0.54
N GLN A 60 14.21 -1.44 -0.70
CA GLN A 60 15.05 -1.56 -1.89
C GLN A 60 16.09 -0.44 -1.96
N ASP A 61 15.69 0.80 -1.62
CA ASP A 61 16.61 1.93 -1.53
C ASP A 61 17.63 1.77 -0.39
N ARG A 62 17.17 1.36 0.80
CA ARG A 62 18.03 1.18 1.99
C ARG A 62 19.04 0.05 1.84
N MET A 63 18.67 -1.00 1.15
CA MET A 63 19.49 -2.19 0.89
C MET A 63 20.34 -2.06 -0.39
N ASN A 64 20.29 -0.88 -1.06
CA ASN A 64 21.04 -0.61 -2.28
C ASN A 64 20.74 -1.60 -3.44
N LEU A 65 19.51 -2.09 -3.53
CA LEU A 65 19.04 -3.01 -4.56
C LEU A 65 18.41 -2.29 -5.78
N LYS A 66 18.82 -1.04 -6.05
CA LYS A 66 18.24 -0.19 -7.11
C LYS A 66 18.46 -0.71 -8.52
N ASP A 67 19.45 -1.56 -8.72
CA ASP A 67 19.75 -2.22 -9.98
C ASP A 67 18.85 -3.43 -10.26
N TRP A 68 18.03 -3.84 -9.30
CA TRP A 68 17.03 -4.87 -9.45
C TRP A 68 15.66 -4.33 -9.82
N ASN A 69 14.99 -4.98 -10.77
CA ASN A 69 13.59 -4.75 -11.06
C ASN A 69 12.74 -5.70 -10.21
N ILE A 70 12.28 -5.22 -9.04
CA ILE A 70 11.54 -6.03 -8.08
C ILE A 70 10.05 -5.70 -8.12
N ARG A 71 9.20 -6.72 -8.15
CA ARG A 71 7.74 -6.59 -8.04
C ARG A 71 7.26 -7.29 -6.79
N VAL A 72 6.22 -6.74 -6.17
CA VAL A 72 5.53 -7.37 -5.05
C VAL A 72 4.05 -7.53 -5.36
N GLN A 73 3.46 -8.62 -4.93
CA GLN A 73 2.04 -8.92 -5.08
C GLN A 73 1.48 -9.60 -3.83
N LEU A 74 0.19 -9.40 -3.57
CA LEU A 74 -0.53 -10.20 -2.58
C LEU A 74 -1.06 -11.47 -3.23
N VAL A 75 -0.91 -12.59 -2.55
CA VAL A 75 -1.34 -13.91 -3.03
C VAL A 75 -2.12 -14.65 -1.95
N ARG A 76 -2.97 -15.59 -2.33
CA ARG A 76 -3.70 -16.45 -1.41
C ARG A 76 -2.77 -17.52 -0.81
N ALA A 77 -3.16 -18.03 0.35
CA ALA A 77 -2.36 -19.04 1.08
C ALA A 77 -2.11 -20.32 0.28
N ASP A 78 -3.00 -20.68 -0.63
CA ASP A 78 -2.87 -21.84 -1.52
C ASP A 78 -1.82 -21.66 -2.64
N GLN A 79 -1.35 -20.43 -2.85
CA GLN A 79 -0.28 -20.06 -3.80
C GLN A 79 1.10 -19.96 -3.12
N LEU A 80 1.18 -20.16 -1.81
CA LEU A 80 2.40 -20.18 -1.03
C LEU A 80 2.71 -21.59 -0.54
N GLU A 81 3.97 -21.84 -0.16
CA GLU A 81 4.30 -23.07 0.53
C GLU A 81 3.61 -23.14 1.91
N PRO A 82 3.23 -24.32 2.39
CA PRO A 82 2.57 -24.46 3.68
C PRO A 82 3.34 -23.78 4.83
N LYS A 83 2.66 -22.94 5.59
CA LYS A 83 3.20 -22.19 6.75
C LYS A 83 4.18 -21.07 6.41
N THR A 84 4.25 -20.63 5.15
CA THR A 84 5.00 -19.42 4.77
C THR A 84 4.06 -18.23 4.63
N LEU A 85 4.58 -17.02 4.86
CA LEU A 85 3.86 -15.76 4.72
C LEU A 85 4.26 -15.00 3.45
N GLY A 86 5.29 -15.49 2.76
CA GLY A 86 5.76 -14.97 1.50
C GLY A 86 6.76 -15.90 0.82
N ASN A 87 7.18 -15.50 -0.35
CA ASN A 87 8.29 -16.11 -1.08
C ASN A 87 8.88 -15.10 -2.06
N ILE A 88 10.09 -15.37 -2.53
CA ILE A 88 10.74 -14.61 -3.60
C ILE A 88 11.26 -15.55 -4.69
N HIS A 89 11.05 -15.14 -5.93
CA HIS A 89 11.68 -15.73 -7.11
C HIS A 89 12.53 -14.67 -7.79
N TRP A 90 13.76 -15.01 -8.22
CA TRP A 90 14.65 -14.07 -8.87
C TRP A 90 15.42 -14.71 -10.03
N ASP A 91 15.87 -13.84 -10.90
CA ASP A 91 16.81 -14.14 -11.97
C ASP A 91 17.98 -13.13 -11.87
N THR A 92 19.15 -13.66 -11.57
CA THR A 92 20.38 -12.87 -11.38
C THR A 92 20.90 -12.27 -12.67
N ASP A 93 20.65 -12.94 -13.83
CA ASP A 93 21.16 -12.51 -15.12
C ASP A 93 20.39 -11.29 -15.63
N SER A 94 19.07 -11.30 -15.46
CA SER A 94 18.19 -10.18 -15.83
C SER A 94 17.99 -9.15 -14.71
N LYS A 95 18.50 -9.38 -13.49
CA LYS A 95 18.26 -8.56 -12.31
C LYS A 95 16.78 -8.33 -12.06
N THR A 96 15.97 -9.37 -12.17
CA THR A 96 14.53 -9.31 -11.89
C THR A 96 14.16 -10.17 -10.70
N ALA A 97 13.20 -9.71 -9.90
CA ALA A 97 12.66 -10.48 -8.79
C ALA A 97 11.15 -10.25 -8.63
N ALA A 98 10.46 -11.26 -8.08
CA ALA A 98 9.06 -11.21 -7.74
C ALA A 98 8.85 -11.72 -6.31
N ILE A 99 8.33 -10.86 -5.44
CA ILE A 99 7.97 -11.17 -4.07
C ILE A 99 6.46 -11.41 -4.01
N SER A 100 6.06 -12.53 -3.44
CA SER A 100 4.66 -12.81 -3.07
C SER A 100 4.51 -12.67 -1.56
N VAL A 101 3.46 -11.96 -1.12
CA VAL A 101 3.11 -11.77 0.30
C VAL A 101 1.69 -12.25 0.50
N LEU A 102 1.40 -12.86 1.64
CA LEU A 102 0.08 -13.38 1.98
C LEU A 102 -1.00 -12.27 1.90
N SER A 103 -2.15 -12.57 1.28
CA SER A 103 -3.31 -11.68 1.18
C SER A 103 -3.94 -11.41 2.55
N THR A 104 -4.55 -10.22 2.74
CA THR A 104 -5.22 -9.85 3.99
C THR A 104 -6.32 -10.81 4.40
N GLN A 105 -6.93 -11.52 3.44
CA GLN A 105 -8.03 -12.45 3.67
C GLN A 105 -7.59 -13.73 4.39
N ASP A 106 -6.30 -14.06 4.35
CA ASP A 106 -5.74 -15.27 4.96
C ASP A 106 -5.02 -14.97 6.29
N TYR A 107 -4.97 -13.69 6.71
CA TYR A 107 -4.43 -13.31 8.01
C TYR A 107 -5.49 -13.37 9.10
N THR A 108 -5.06 -13.79 10.31
CA THR A 108 -5.85 -13.75 11.55
C THR A 108 -5.43 -12.61 12.48
N LEU A 109 -4.39 -11.85 12.12
CA LEU A 109 -3.84 -10.75 12.92
C LEU A 109 -4.71 -9.48 12.82
N PRO A 110 -4.73 -8.65 13.87
CA PRO A 110 -5.26 -7.29 13.78
C PRO A 110 -4.55 -6.49 12.69
N TRP A 111 -5.26 -5.54 12.08
CA TRP A 111 -4.79 -4.77 10.91
C TRP A 111 -3.36 -4.26 11.04
N LYS A 112 -3.05 -3.55 12.12
CA LYS A 112 -1.71 -3.02 12.34
C LYS A 112 -0.64 -4.10 12.42
N ALA A 113 -0.90 -5.17 13.19
CA ALA A 113 0.04 -6.27 13.36
C ALA A 113 0.26 -7.02 12.04
N MET A 114 -0.78 -7.17 11.22
CA MET A 114 -0.70 -7.74 9.88
C MET A 114 0.19 -6.89 8.96
N LEU A 115 0.02 -5.57 8.96
CA LEU A 115 0.88 -4.68 8.15
C LEU A 115 2.34 -4.73 8.62
N ASP A 116 2.59 -4.76 9.93
CA ASP A 116 3.94 -4.93 10.48
C ASP A 116 4.57 -6.27 10.05
N ASP A 117 3.78 -7.34 9.98
CA ASP A 117 4.19 -8.67 9.52
C ASP A 117 4.44 -8.71 8.00
N MET A 118 3.60 -8.04 7.20
CA MET A 118 3.82 -7.88 5.76
C MET A 118 5.10 -7.09 5.46
N GLU A 119 5.40 -6.04 6.23
CA GLU A 119 6.68 -5.33 6.10
C GLU A 119 7.85 -6.23 6.44
N PHE A 120 7.74 -7.03 7.52
CA PHE A 120 8.75 -8.02 7.87
C PHE A 120 8.97 -9.01 6.72
N THR A 121 7.90 -9.54 6.13
CA THR A 121 7.99 -10.47 4.98
C THR A 121 8.74 -9.82 3.81
N VAL A 122 8.42 -8.58 3.44
CA VAL A 122 9.14 -7.87 2.35
C VAL A 122 10.64 -7.77 2.66
N VAL A 123 11.01 -7.37 3.89
CA VAL A 123 12.43 -7.24 4.28
C VAL A 123 13.13 -8.59 4.29
N HIS A 124 12.49 -9.64 4.79
CA HIS A 124 12.97 -11.01 4.81
C HIS A 124 13.30 -11.49 3.38
N GLU A 125 12.38 -11.31 2.44
CA GLU A 125 12.59 -11.72 1.05
C GLU A 125 13.70 -10.90 0.35
N LEU A 126 13.84 -9.62 0.69
CA LEU A 126 14.96 -8.81 0.18
C LEU A 126 16.31 -9.26 0.76
N VAL A 127 16.37 -9.73 2.00
CA VAL A 127 17.61 -10.33 2.56
C VAL A 127 17.98 -11.60 1.81
N HIS A 128 17.02 -12.45 1.45
CA HIS A 128 17.30 -13.61 0.58
C HIS A 128 17.87 -13.18 -0.78
N LEU A 129 17.39 -12.07 -1.34
CA LEU A 129 17.93 -11.54 -2.60
C LEU A 129 19.36 -11.05 -2.46
N GLU A 130 19.72 -10.39 -1.36
CA GLU A 130 21.12 -9.99 -1.06
C GLU A 130 22.04 -11.21 -0.99
N LEU A 131 21.52 -12.33 -0.49
CA LEU A 131 22.27 -13.58 -0.36
C LEU A 131 22.20 -14.46 -1.63
N ALA A 132 21.55 -13.99 -2.71
CA ALA A 132 21.28 -14.80 -3.90
C ALA A 132 22.54 -15.32 -4.60
N SER A 133 23.69 -14.63 -4.48
CA SER A 133 24.97 -15.02 -5.07
C SER A 133 25.72 -16.08 -4.26
N LEU A 134 25.27 -16.40 -3.06
CA LEU A 134 25.94 -17.38 -2.21
C LEU A 134 25.57 -18.82 -2.64
N PRO A 135 26.50 -19.76 -2.59
CA PRO A 135 26.19 -21.19 -2.84
C PRO A 135 25.17 -21.70 -1.86
N ARG A 136 24.13 -22.36 -2.34
CA ARG A 136 23.04 -22.92 -1.53
C ARG A 136 23.06 -24.45 -1.54
N SER A 137 22.76 -25.03 -0.39
CA SER A 137 22.51 -26.46 -0.22
C SER A 137 21.32 -26.66 0.71
N ASP A 138 20.68 -27.82 0.67
CA ASP A 138 19.57 -28.14 1.60
C ASP A 138 20.00 -28.09 3.06
N ALA A 139 21.27 -28.40 3.36
CA ALA A 139 21.81 -28.31 4.70
C ALA A 139 21.99 -26.86 5.16
N SER A 140 22.34 -25.93 4.26
CA SER A 140 22.53 -24.51 4.59
C SER A 140 21.22 -23.74 4.65
N ARG A 141 20.14 -24.19 3.98
CA ARG A 141 18.86 -23.49 3.91
C ARG A 141 18.28 -23.15 5.29
N ARG A 142 18.27 -24.11 6.23
CA ARG A 142 17.74 -23.88 7.58
C ARG A 142 18.54 -22.87 8.39
N VAL A 143 19.86 -22.85 8.21
CA VAL A 143 20.74 -21.87 8.85
C VAL A 143 20.56 -20.49 8.21
N GLU A 144 20.39 -20.46 6.89
CA GLU A 144 20.09 -19.24 6.13
C GLU A 144 18.78 -18.61 6.62
N GLU A 145 17.68 -19.37 6.72
CA GLU A 145 16.41 -18.88 7.23
C GLU A 145 16.53 -18.23 8.62
N HIS A 146 17.30 -18.85 9.52
CA HIS A 146 17.53 -18.25 10.83
C HIS A 146 18.30 -16.93 10.71
N ALA A 147 19.37 -16.89 9.94
CA ALA A 147 20.15 -15.67 9.74
C ALA A 147 19.34 -14.56 9.06
N VAL A 148 18.54 -14.89 8.05
CA VAL A 148 17.65 -13.96 7.35
C VAL A 148 16.63 -13.34 8.32
N ASN A 149 16.02 -14.17 9.18
CA ASN A 149 15.08 -13.68 10.20
C ASN A 149 15.76 -12.70 11.17
N GLU A 150 16.95 -13.02 11.68
CA GLU A 150 17.67 -12.14 12.60
C GLU A 150 18.09 -10.83 11.93
N ILE A 151 18.57 -10.87 10.68
CA ILE A 151 18.93 -9.68 9.91
C ILE A 151 17.70 -8.80 9.66
N ALA A 152 16.58 -9.38 9.19
CA ALA A 152 15.36 -8.64 8.94
C ALA A 152 14.84 -7.95 10.21
N ASN A 153 14.82 -8.66 11.35
CA ASN A 153 14.45 -8.10 12.64
C ASN A 153 15.36 -6.94 13.06
N ALA A 154 16.67 -7.08 12.90
CA ALA A 154 17.64 -6.04 13.23
C ALA A 154 17.44 -4.78 12.37
N LEU A 155 17.25 -4.95 11.06
CA LEU A 155 16.99 -3.85 10.12
C LEU A 155 15.71 -3.09 10.48
N LEU A 156 14.61 -3.80 10.73
CA LEU A 156 13.34 -3.18 11.13
C LEU A 156 13.44 -2.46 12.48
N LYS A 157 14.16 -3.04 13.44
CA LYS A 157 14.39 -2.41 14.73
C LYS A 157 15.16 -1.10 14.59
N LEU A 158 16.24 -1.08 13.82
CA LEU A 158 17.01 0.11 13.53
C LEU A 158 16.17 1.20 12.84
N ALA A 159 15.35 0.81 11.87
CA ALA A 159 14.50 1.75 11.13
C ALA A 159 13.39 2.40 11.97
N ARG A 160 12.96 1.76 13.06
CA ARG A 160 11.96 2.31 13.98
C ARG A 160 12.54 3.31 14.99
N HIS A 161 13.86 3.37 15.11
CA HIS A 161 14.58 4.27 16.03
C HIS A 161 15.32 5.40 15.32
N SER A 162 15.24 5.46 13.99
CA SER A 162 15.83 6.50 13.14
C SER A 162 14.80 7.60 12.85
#